data_3113f4cf04e4b548de918ce4a395a9f9
#
_entry.id   3113f4cf04e4b548de918ce4a395a9f9
#
_cell.length_a   1.000
_cell.length_b   1.000
_cell.length_c   1.000
_cell.angle_alpha   90.00
_cell.angle_beta   90.00
_cell.angle_gamma   90.00
#
_symmetry.space_group_name_H-M   'P 1'
#
loop_
_entity.id
_entity.type
_entity.pdbx_description
1 polymer ?
#
loop_
_entity_poly.entity_id
_entity_poly.type
_entity_poly.pdbx_seq_one_letter_code
_entity_poly.pdbx_strand_id
1 'polypeptide(L)'
;MGFLAWFYLLGAASGGIPIIIHMIHRRRAPKVLFPTLRFLKASNERTSRRQRIQDLFLLLLRVLLFVLLAFALAQPFLGSRLWGAGKDIHAVLLLDNSYSMGTEHERKARFAVAKELAAGILEKCLPTQGSQAAVLLSFPPHGHPKPFLTPDRAALQRDILKAPLSQGRADLTAAVQRAYDLLAEEGNKAPTMEIYVLTDLQRNAWPQPRPLEEKHKNPPPPP
;
A
#
# COMPACT_ATOMS: atom_id res chain seq x y z
N MET A 1 9.90 7.70 6.84
CA MET A 1 9.52 6.43 7.48
C MET A 1 8.45 6.73 8.51
N GLY A 2 7.30 6.09 8.43
CA GLY A 2 6.22 6.23 9.38
C GLY A 2 5.85 4.86 9.94
N PHE A 3 5.29 4.84 11.15
CA PHE A 3 4.71 3.64 11.75
C PHE A 3 3.22 3.90 11.95
N LEU A 4 2.38 3.03 11.41
CA LEU A 4 0.93 3.15 11.56
C LEU A 4 0.50 2.95 13.03
N ALA A 5 1.24 2.11 13.75
CA ALA A 5 0.94 1.73 15.12
C ALA A 5 2.21 1.75 15.98
N TRP A 6 2.77 2.93 16.21
CA TRP A 6 4.02 3.14 16.93
C TRP A 6 4.01 2.59 18.37
N PHE A 7 2.83 2.44 18.97
CA PHE A 7 2.69 1.83 20.31
C PHE A 7 3.26 0.42 20.40
N TYR A 8 3.20 -0.35 19.31
CA TYR A 8 3.74 -1.71 19.28
C TYR A 8 5.27 -1.75 19.32
N LEU A 9 5.95 -0.64 19.02
CA LEU A 9 7.39 -0.55 19.23
C LEU A 9 7.77 -0.64 20.72
N LEU A 10 6.89 -0.22 21.62
CA LEU A 10 7.06 -0.45 23.06
C LEU A 10 7.06 -1.95 23.39
N GLY A 11 6.39 -2.76 22.59
CA GLY A 11 6.45 -4.23 22.69
C GLY A 11 7.85 -4.80 22.44
N ALA A 12 8.75 -4.07 21.77
CA ALA A 12 10.15 -4.49 21.63
C ALA A 12 10.86 -4.56 23.00
N ALA A 13 10.42 -3.78 23.99
CA ALA A 13 10.93 -3.86 25.36
C ALA A 13 10.66 -5.24 26.00
N SER A 14 9.63 -5.99 25.54
CA SER A 14 9.37 -7.37 25.97
C SER A 14 10.51 -8.32 25.59
N GLY A 15 11.34 -7.98 24.60
CA GLY A 15 12.60 -8.68 24.30
C GLY A 15 13.61 -8.67 25.47
N GLY A 16 13.43 -7.79 26.46
CA GLY A 16 14.18 -7.81 27.71
C GLY A 16 13.82 -8.99 28.63
N ILE A 17 12.61 -9.53 28.51
CA ILE A 17 12.15 -10.67 29.34
C ILE A 17 13.04 -11.90 29.18
N PRO A 18 13.35 -12.40 27.98
CA PRO A 18 14.30 -13.50 27.81
C PRO A 18 15.68 -13.25 28.41
N ILE A 19 16.16 -12.00 28.37
CA ILE A 19 17.45 -11.61 28.92
C ILE A 19 17.42 -11.71 30.45
N ILE A 20 16.37 -11.19 31.07
CA ILE A 20 16.18 -11.24 32.52
C ILE A 20 16.09 -12.70 32.98
N ILE A 21 15.28 -13.53 32.32
CA ILE A 21 15.14 -14.96 32.64
C ILE A 21 16.48 -15.68 32.49
N HIS A 22 17.21 -15.40 31.38
CA HIS A 22 18.54 -16.01 31.19
C HIS A 22 19.52 -15.62 32.32
N MET A 23 19.49 -14.37 32.73
CA MET A 23 20.36 -13.86 33.81
C MET A 23 20.04 -14.49 35.17
N ILE A 24 18.74 -14.70 35.47
CA ILE A 24 18.28 -15.35 36.72
C ILE A 24 18.66 -16.84 36.70
N HIS A 25 18.48 -17.54 35.60
CA HIS A 25 18.80 -18.97 35.47
C HIS A 25 20.31 -19.26 35.43
N ARG A 26 21.14 -18.26 35.17
CA ARG A 26 22.60 -18.41 35.17
C ARG A 26 23.17 -18.45 36.61
N ARG A 27 22.41 -19.00 37.58
CA ARG A 27 22.93 -19.24 38.93
C ARG A 27 24.11 -20.20 38.84
N ARG A 28 25.25 -19.78 39.32
CA ARG A 28 26.47 -20.58 39.38
C ARG A 28 26.17 -21.81 40.25
N ALA A 29 26.19 -23.00 39.60
CA ALA A 29 26.17 -24.23 40.37
C ALA A 29 27.35 -24.22 41.37
N PRO A 30 27.14 -24.60 42.64
CA PRO A 30 28.21 -24.64 43.61
C PRO A 30 29.30 -25.61 43.12
N LYS A 31 30.55 -25.14 43.13
CA LYS A 31 31.69 -25.98 42.74
C LYS A 31 31.93 -27.00 43.82
N VAL A 32 31.53 -28.26 43.61
CA VAL A 32 31.90 -29.36 44.46
C VAL A 32 33.22 -29.91 43.99
N LEU A 33 34.26 -29.78 44.80
CA LEU A 33 35.62 -30.28 44.49
C LEU A 33 35.68 -31.79 44.75
N PHE A 34 35.63 -32.60 43.69
CA PHE A 34 35.90 -34.03 43.80
C PHE A 34 37.37 -34.31 43.41
N PRO A 35 38.18 -34.87 44.31
CA PRO A 35 39.65 -35.05 44.08
C PRO A 35 39.97 -35.97 42.89
N THR A 36 39.09 -36.91 42.58
CA THR A 36 39.28 -37.98 41.55
C THR A 36 39.03 -37.52 40.11
N LEU A 37 38.52 -36.28 39.89
CA LEU A 37 38.15 -35.82 38.55
C LEU A 37 39.26 -35.07 37.80
N ARG A 38 40.53 -35.20 38.24
CA ARG A 38 41.65 -34.47 37.62
C ARG A 38 41.86 -34.82 36.12
N PHE A 39 41.50 -36.02 35.70
CA PHE A 39 41.62 -36.47 34.33
C PHE A 39 40.47 -36.08 33.40
N LEU A 40 39.31 -35.72 33.95
CA LEU A 40 38.12 -35.33 33.17
C LEU A 40 38.07 -33.82 32.84
N LYS A 41 38.98 -33.04 33.40
CA LYS A 41 38.96 -31.57 33.30
C LYS A 41 39.15 -31.08 31.83
N ALA A 42 40.00 -31.75 31.04
CA ALA A 42 40.30 -31.31 29.68
C ALA A 42 39.12 -31.50 28.68
N SER A 43 38.32 -32.57 28.90
CA SER A 43 37.15 -32.82 28.03
C SER A 43 35.96 -31.89 28.32
N ASN A 44 35.81 -31.47 29.58
CA ASN A 44 34.69 -30.69 30.05
C ASN A 44 34.79 -29.20 29.61
N GLU A 45 35.99 -28.69 29.40
CA GLU A 45 36.16 -27.27 28.99
C GLU A 45 35.70 -27.01 27.55
N ARG A 46 35.97 -27.95 26.63
CA ARG A 46 35.48 -27.82 25.23
C ARG A 46 33.98 -27.91 25.12
N THR A 47 33.35 -28.82 25.88
CA THR A 47 31.89 -29.02 25.89
C THR A 47 31.16 -27.81 26.53
N SER A 48 31.70 -27.27 27.63
CA SER A 48 31.10 -26.13 28.28
C SER A 48 31.17 -24.83 27.47
N ARG A 49 32.24 -24.68 26.65
CA ARG A 49 32.38 -23.53 25.74
C ARG A 49 31.37 -23.60 24.61
N ARG A 50 31.15 -24.77 24.04
CA ARG A 50 30.15 -25.02 22.99
C ARG A 50 28.75 -24.80 23.51
N GLN A 51 28.42 -25.29 24.69
CA GLN A 51 27.11 -25.06 25.33
C GLN A 51 26.84 -23.58 25.57
N ARG A 52 27.82 -22.82 26.06
CA ARG A 52 27.65 -21.36 26.26
C ARG A 52 27.36 -20.62 24.95
N ILE A 53 27.99 -21.01 23.85
CA ILE A 53 27.73 -20.40 22.55
C ILE A 53 26.32 -20.76 22.07
N GLN A 54 25.88 -21.99 22.27
CA GLN A 54 24.52 -22.44 21.93
C GLN A 54 23.47 -21.69 22.76
N ASP A 55 23.71 -21.53 24.06
CA ASP A 55 22.78 -20.80 24.95
C ASP A 55 22.68 -19.31 24.57
N LEU A 56 23.81 -18.68 24.21
CA LEU A 56 23.81 -17.30 23.73
C LEU A 56 23.11 -17.15 22.39
N PHE A 57 23.29 -18.11 21.48
CA PHE A 57 22.63 -18.11 20.19
C PHE A 57 21.11 -18.27 20.35
N LEU A 58 20.68 -19.18 21.22
CA LEU A 58 19.25 -19.36 21.55
C LEU A 58 18.65 -18.11 22.22
N LEU A 59 19.41 -17.45 23.09
CA LEU A 59 18.97 -16.18 23.68
C LEU A 59 18.80 -15.11 22.63
N LEU A 60 19.79 -14.96 21.74
CA LEU A 60 19.73 -14.00 20.63
C LEU A 60 18.52 -14.26 19.73
N LEU A 61 18.26 -15.53 19.39
CA LEU A 61 17.13 -15.90 18.56
C LEU A 61 15.79 -15.56 19.23
N ARG A 62 15.67 -15.77 20.55
CA ARG A 62 14.47 -15.39 21.32
C ARG A 62 14.24 -13.89 21.34
N VAL A 63 15.29 -13.12 21.61
CA VAL A 63 15.21 -11.65 21.60
C VAL A 63 14.85 -11.15 20.21
N LEU A 64 15.50 -11.70 19.18
CA LEU A 64 15.22 -11.35 17.79
C LEU A 64 13.76 -11.63 17.41
N LEU A 65 13.21 -12.76 17.86
CA LEU A 65 11.81 -13.10 17.62
C LEU A 65 10.86 -12.02 18.18
N PHE A 66 11.06 -11.59 19.42
CA PHE A 66 10.21 -10.55 20.04
C PHE A 66 10.36 -9.20 19.33
N VAL A 67 11.57 -8.83 18.95
CA VAL A 67 11.83 -7.60 18.21
C VAL A 67 11.17 -7.63 16.83
N LEU A 68 11.32 -8.74 16.09
CA LEU A 68 10.69 -8.89 14.78
C LEU A 68 9.17 -8.91 14.89
N LEU A 69 8.61 -9.54 15.92
CA LEU A 69 7.18 -9.55 16.16
C LEU A 69 6.66 -8.13 16.45
N ALA A 70 7.34 -7.39 17.32
CA ALA A 70 6.99 -6.00 17.59
C ALA A 70 7.09 -5.12 16.34
N PHE A 71 8.11 -5.34 15.54
CA PHE A 71 8.31 -4.63 14.28
C PHE A 71 7.22 -4.96 13.25
N ALA A 72 6.83 -6.23 13.14
CA ALA A 72 5.74 -6.65 12.26
C ALA A 72 4.40 -6.03 12.68
N LEU A 73 4.11 -6.00 13.99
CA LEU A 73 2.89 -5.39 14.53
C LEU A 73 2.88 -3.86 14.40
N ALA A 74 4.05 -3.22 14.44
CA ALA A 74 4.18 -1.79 14.24
C ALA A 74 3.87 -1.34 12.81
N GLN A 75 3.73 -2.29 11.87
CA GLN A 75 3.41 -2.04 10.46
C GLN A 75 4.27 -0.89 9.89
N PRO A 76 5.58 -1.06 9.80
CA PRO A 76 6.45 -0.03 9.24
C PRO A 76 6.06 0.21 7.79
N PHE A 77 5.69 1.45 7.48
CA PHE A 77 5.42 1.79 6.12
C PHE A 77 6.55 2.69 5.59
N LEU A 78 7.20 2.20 4.56
CA LEU A 78 8.15 3.01 3.82
C LEU A 78 7.32 3.84 2.85
N GLY A 79 7.09 5.11 3.21
CA GLY A 79 6.41 6.02 2.28
C GLY A 79 7.09 5.97 0.92
N SER A 80 6.32 6.07 -0.14
CA SER A 80 6.74 5.99 -1.55
C SER A 80 7.96 6.87 -1.91
N ARG A 81 8.31 7.83 -1.04
CA ARG A 81 9.50 8.67 -1.18
C ARG A 81 10.83 7.92 -1.23
N LEU A 82 10.93 6.71 -0.66
CA LEU A 82 12.17 5.91 -0.72
C LEU A 82 12.26 5.04 -1.98
N TRP A 83 11.14 4.73 -2.61
CA TRP A 83 11.09 3.89 -3.82
C TRP A 83 10.71 4.67 -5.08
N GLY A 84 10.21 5.89 -4.96
CA GLY A 84 9.74 6.72 -6.07
C GLY A 84 10.19 8.19 -6.01
N ALA A 85 11.02 8.59 -5.04
CA ALA A 85 11.49 9.95 -4.95
C ALA A 85 12.31 10.33 -6.19
N GLY A 86 11.69 11.04 -7.12
CA GLY A 86 12.33 11.57 -8.31
C GLY A 86 11.93 10.90 -9.62
N LYS A 87 11.00 9.96 -9.63
CA LYS A 87 10.45 9.44 -10.89
C LYS A 87 9.18 10.22 -11.25
N ASP A 88 9.12 10.64 -12.50
CA ASP A 88 7.93 11.27 -13.05
C ASP A 88 6.77 10.27 -13.03
N ILE A 89 5.61 10.74 -12.59
CA ILE A 89 4.39 9.93 -12.49
C ILE A 89 3.34 10.53 -13.42
N HIS A 90 2.78 9.71 -14.29
CA HIS A 90 1.57 10.03 -15.01
C HIS A 90 0.38 9.41 -14.29
N ALA A 91 -0.52 10.24 -13.78
CA ALA A 91 -1.64 9.80 -12.97
C ALA A 91 -2.98 10.18 -13.59
N VAL A 92 -3.95 9.28 -13.51
CA VAL A 92 -5.35 9.58 -13.85
C VAL A 92 -6.19 9.47 -12.58
N LEU A 93 -6.84 10.57 -12.22
CA LEU A 93 -7.81 10.66 -11.14
C LEU A 93 -9.20 10.39 -11.71
N LEU A 94 -9.69 9.16 -11.55
CA LEU A 94 -11.02 8.76 -11.98
C LEU A 94 -12.02 9.02 -10.85
N LEU A 95 -12.87 10.02 -11.02
CA LEU A 95 -13.93 10.39 -10.10
C LEU A 95 -15.24 9.74 -10.52
N ASP A 96 -15.80 8.93 -9.66
CA ASP A 96 -17.16 8.44 -9.81
C ASP A 96 -18.14 9.56 -9.46
N ASN A 97 -18.80 10.08 -10.48
CA ASN A 97 -19.81 11.13 -10.33
C ASN A 97 -21.24 10.62 -10.55
N SER A 98 -21.48 9.32 -10.36
CA SER A 98 -22.80 8.71 -10.47
C SER A 98 -23.75 9.19 -9.37
N TYR A 99 -25.04 8.96 -9.57
CA TYR A 99 -26.11 9.33 -8.63
C TYR A 99 -25.86 8.81 -7.20
N SER A 100 -25.33 7.60 -7.05
CA SER A 100 -25.04 7.02 -5.73
C SER A 100 -24.05 7.81 -4.89
N MET A 101 -23.11 8.51 -5.55
CA MET A 101 -22.16 9.39 -4.88
C MET A 101 -22.78 10.65 -4.28
N GLY A 102 -24.03 10.95 -4.65
CA GLY A 102 -24.81 12.03 -4.04
C GLY A 102 -25.35 11.71 -2.66
N THR A 103 -25.31 10.45 -2.21
CA THR A 103 -25.79 10.08 -0.88
C THR A 103 -24.91 10.67 0.21
N GLU A 104 -25.56 11.17 1.27
CA GLU A 104 -24.87 11.72 2.42
C GLU A 104 -24.43 10.62 3.39
N HIS A 105 -23.21 10.73 3.86
CA HIS A 105 -22.66 9.96 4.97
C HIS A 105 -22.00 10.93 5.93
N GLU A 106 -22.32 10.86 7.23
CA GLU A 106 -21.77 11.75 8.26
C GLU A 106 -21.89 13.25 7.93
N ARG A 107 -23.05 13.68 7.40
CA ARG A 107 -23.36 15.08 7.02
C ARG A 107 -22.60 15.61 5.81
N LYS A 108 -21.88 14.77 5.07
CA LYS A 108 -21.23 15.15 3.81
C LYS A 108 -21.68 14.21 2.69
N ALA A 109 -21.90 14.75 1.51
CA ALA A 109 -22.11 13.93 0.33
C ALA A 109 -20.83 13.16 0.00
N ARG A 110 -20.95 11.87 -0.34
CA ARG A 110 -19.78 11.03 -0.70
C ARG A 110 -18.96 11.66 -1.83
N PHE A 111 -19.61 12.30 -2.78
CA PHE A 111 -18.95 12.99 -3.86
C PHE A 111 -18.09 14.18 -3.39
N ALA A 112 -18.53 14.89 -2.36
CA ALA A 112 -17.72 15.96 -1.76
C ALA A 112 -16.46 15.40 -1.09
N VAL A 113 -16.60 14.29 -0.37
CA VAL A 113 -15.46 13.58 0.22
C VAL A 113 -14.50 13.08 -0.86
N ALA A 114 -15.02 12.53 -1.97
CA ALA A 114 -14.20 12.09 -3.09
C ALA A 114 -13.39 13.24 -3.72
N LYS A 115 -13.99 14.43 -3.85
CA LYS A 115 -13.30 15.63 -4.32
C LYS A 115 -12.18 16.08 -3.36
N GLU A 116 -12.45 16.07 -2.04
CA GLU A 116 -11.44 16.38 -1.02
C GLU A 116 -10.27 15.40 -1.09
N LEU A 117 -10.55 14.10 -1.23
CA LEU A 117 -9.52 13.06 -1.38
C LEU A 117 -8.73 13.22 -2.67
N ALA A 118 -9.38 13.49 -3.80
CA ALA A 118 -8.73 13.72 -5.08
C ALA A 118 -7.78 14.92 -5.02
N ALA A 119 -8.20 16.03 -4.41
CA ALA A 119 -7.36 17.18 -4.19
C ALA A 119 -6.15 16.85 -3.29
N GLY A 120 -6.38 16.05 -2.23
CA GLY A 120 -5.32 15.58 -1.35
C GLY A 120 -4.31 14.66 -2.05
N ILE A 121 -4.75 13.80 -2.96
CA ILE A 121 -3.87 12.95 -3.79
C ILE A 121 -3.02 13.83 -4.70
N LEU A 122 -3.64 14.80 -5.36
CA LEU A 122 -2.97 15.72 -6.26
C LEU A 122 -1.85 16.50 -5.56
N GLU A 123 -2.07 16.92 -4.31
CA GLU A 123 -1.13 17.70 -3.52
C GLU A 123 -0.03 16.84 -2.88
N LYS A 124 -0.38 15.67 -2.32
CA LYS A 124 0.51 14.89 -1.45
C LYS A 124 1.20 13.73 -2.13
N CYS A 125 0.54 13.10 -3.11
CA CYS A 125 1.03 11.87 -3.71
C CYS A 125 1.81 12.10 -5.01
N LEU A 126 1.51 13.18 -5.74
CA LEU A 126 2.19 13.47 -6.98
C LEU A 126 3.43 14.35 -6.73
N PRO A 127 4.63 13.93 -7.16
CA PRO A 127 5.83 14.77 -7.09
C PRO A 127 5.65 16.04 -7.92
N THR A 128 6.34 17.11 -7.54
CA THR A 128 6.10 18.46 -8.10
C THR A 128 6.73 18.66 -9.48
N GLN A 129 7.81 17.93 -9.81
CA GLN A 129 8.53 18.08 -11.08
C GLN A 129 8.31 16.84 -11.95
N GLY A 130 8.05 17.06 -13.25
CA GLY A 130 7.94 16.01 -14.25
C GLY A 130 6.66 15.18 -14.23
N SER A 131 5.86 15.27 -13.18
CA SER A 131 4.63 14.51 -13.07
C SER A 131 3.47 15.22 -13.73
N GLN A 132 2.65 14.46 -14.44
CA GLN A 132 1.44 14.94 -15.09
C GLN A 132 0.24 14.18 -14.55
N ALA A 133 -0.91 14.85 -14.52
CA ALA A 133 -2.15 14.20 -14.12
C ALA A 133 -3.32 14.61 -15.01
N ALA A 134 -4.36 13.79 -15.02
CA ALA A 134 -5.63 14.08 -15.66
C ALA A 134 -6.77 13.75 -14.69
N VAL A 135 -7.89 14.47 -14.83
CA VAL A 135 -9.14 14.19 -14.12
C VAL A 135 -10.13 13.58 -15.12
N LEU A 136 -10.63 12.41 -14.79
CA LEU A 136 -11.61 11.70 -15.58
C LEU A 136 -12.90 11.50 -14.76
N LEU A 137 -14.05 11.74 -15.37
CA LEU A 137 -15.35 11.46 -14.75
C LEU A 137 -15.89 10.12 -15.26
N SER A 138 -16.50 9.32 -14.38
CA SER A 138 -17.15 8.06 -14.77
C SER A 138 -18.26 8.30 -15.77
N PHE A 139 -18.98 9.39 -15.61
CA PHE A 139 -20.04 9.85 -16.52
C PHE A 139 -19.83 11.33 -16.89
N PRO A 140 -19.01 11.63 -17.93
CA PRO A 140 -18.78 13.01 -18.32
C PRO A 140 -20.07 13.64 -18.91
N PRO A 141 -20.39 14.90 -18.58
CA PRO A 141 -21.52 15.62 -19.19
C PRO A 141 -21.29 15.81 -20.69
N HIS A 142 -22.39 15.98 -21.44
CA HIS A 142 -22.31 16.28 -22.86
C HIS A 142 -21.49 17.56 -23.12
N GLY A 143 -20.54 17.49 -24.05
CA GLY A 143 -19.65 18.61 -24.35
C GLY A 143 -18.50 18.81 -23.38
N HIS A 144 -18.29 17.89 -22.44
CA HIS A 144 -17.13 17.94 -21.57
C HIS A 144 -15.85 17.77 -22.41
N PRO A 145 -14.83 18.63 -22.23
CA PRO A 145 -13.58 18.51 -22.96
C PRO A 145 -12.94 17.15 -22.71
N LYS A 146 -12.25 16.61 -23.72
CA LYS A 146 -11.48 15.38 -23.54
C LYS A 146 -10.43 15.61 -22.45
N PRO A 147 -10.31 14.71 -21.49
CA PRO A 147 -9.25 14.79 -20.49
C PRO A 147 -7.88 14.64 -21.15
N PHE A 148 -6.91 15.36 -20.68
CA PHE A 148 -5.52 15.27 -21.12
C PHE A 148 -4.58 15.37 -19.91
N LEU A 149 -3.40 14.79 -20.03
CA LEU A 149 -2.38 14.87 -18.99
C LEU A 149 -1.78 16.28 -18.97
N THR A 150 -1.76 16.91 -17.78
CA THR A 150 -1.22 18.24 -17.59
C THR A 150 -0.42 18.34 -16.29
N PRO A 151 0.67 19.13 -16.28
CA PRO A 151 1.37 19.42 -15.04
C PRO A 151 0.69 20.53 -14.23
N ASP A 152 -0.33 21.22 -14.78
CA ASP A 152 -1.02 22.35 -14.11
C ASP A 152 -1.99 21.83 -13.04
N ARG A 153 -1.48 21.76 -11.83
CA ARG A 153 -2.25 21.31 -10.65
C ARG A 153 -3.40 22.25 -10.32
N ALA A 154 -3.24 23.54 -10.56
CA ALA A 154 -4.29 24.51 -10.25
C ALA A 154 -5.47 24.35 -11.21
N ALA A 155 -5.21 24.01 -12.47
CA ALA A 155 -6.26 23.64 -13.41
C ALA A 155 -6.98 22.36 -12.97
N LEU A 156 -6.23 21.30 -12.65
CA LEU A 156 -6.80 20.03 -12.20
C LEU A 156 -7.62 20.19 -10.92
N GLN A 157 -7.17 20.99 -9.97
CA GLN A 157 -7.92 21.24 -8.74
C GLN A 157 -9.24 21.98 -9.03
N ARG A 158 -9.22 22.94 -9.96
CA ARG A 158 -10.45 23.60 -10.41
C ARG A 158 -11.42 22.63 -11.08
N ASP A 159 -10.91 21.70 -11.90
CA ASP A 159 -11.71 20.69 -12.58
C ASP A 159 -12.34 19.72 -11.57
N ILE A 160 -11.60 19.28 -10.56
CA ILE A 160 -12.12 18.46 -9.46
C ILE A 160 -13.25 19.19 -8.72
N LEU A 161 -13.03 20.44 -8.36
CA LEU A 161 -14.03 21.23 -7.61
C LEU A 161 -15.31 21.48 -8.44
N LYS A 162 -15.16 21.78 -9.73
CA LYS A 162 -16.27 22.04 -10.65
C LYS A 162 -16.95 20.77 -11.16
N ALA A 163 -16.37 19.58 -10.95
CA ALA A 163 -16.95 18.32 -11.41
C ALA A 163 -18.42 18.18 -10.95
N PRO A 164 -19.39 18.03 -11.87
CA PRO A 164 -20.78 17.91 -11.52
C PRO A 164 -21.12 16.48 -11.11
N LEU A 165 -22.07 16.35 -10.18
CA LEU A 165 -22.72 15.08 -9.91
C LEU A 165 -23.66 14.76 -11.09
N SER A 166 -23.61 13.52 -11.56
CA SER A 166 -24.51 13.05 -12.62
C SER A 166 -25.72 12.33 -12.02
N GLN A 167 -26.83 12.36 -12.73
CA GLN A 167 -27.99 11.52 -12.42
C GLN A 167 -27.92 10.16 -13.13
N GLY A 168 -26.86 9.92 -13.87
CA GLY A 168 -26.61 8.66 -14.59
C GLY A 168 -25.99 7.58 -13.70
N ARG A 169 -26.01 6.36 -14.26
CA ARG A 169 -25.31 5.21 -13.67
C ARG A 169 -23.87 5.20 -14.17
N ALA A 170 -22.91 4.98 -13.27
CA ALA A 170 -21.53 4.82 -13.65
C ALA A 170 -21.30 3.50 -14.40
N ASP A 171 -20.44 3.56 -15.41
CA ASP A 171 -19.75 2.41 -15.98
C ASP A 171 -18.27 2.56 -15.69
N LEU A 172 -17.86 2.04 -14.54
CA LEU A 172 -16.47 2.13 -14.09
C LEU A 172 -15.55 1.30 -14.97
N THR A 173 -16.03 0.19 -15.55
CA THR A 173 -15.23 -0.63 -16.46
C THR A 173 -14.84 0.17 -17.70
N ALA A 174 -15.81 0.83 -18.33
CA ALA A 174 -15.53 1.70 -19.48
C ALA A 174 -14.70 2.93 -19.09
N ALA A 175 -14.90 3.46 -17.87
CA ALA A 175 -14.14 4.61 -17.39
C ALA A 175 -12.67 4.25 -17.13
N VAL A 176 -12.39 3.10 -16.54
CA VAL A 176 -11.03 2.59 -16.33
C VAL A 176 -10.35 2.31 -17.67
N GLN A 177 -11.08 1.73 -18.64
CA GLN A 177 -10.53 1.54 -19.99
C GLN A 177 -10.12 2.86 -20.63
N ARG A 178 -10.95 3.90 -20.53
CA ARG A 178 -10.60 5.25 -21.02
C ARG A 178 -9.38 5.84 -20.30
N ALA A 179 -9.19 5.54 -19.02
CA ALA A 179 -8.01 5.97 -18.28
C ALA A 179 -6.74 5.27 -18.78
N TYR A 180 -6.84 3.97 -19.11
CA TYR A 180 -5.74 3.24 -19.73
C TYR A 180 -5.40 3.78 -21.11
N ASP A 181 -6.42 4.03 -21.94
CA ASP A 181 -6.24 4.57 -23.30
C ASP A 181 -5.55 5.94 -23.24
N LEU A 182 -5.96 6.81 -22.32
CA LEU A 182 -5.34 8.11 -22.10
C LEU A 182 -3.85 8.01 -21.73
N LEU A 183 -3.50 7.08 -20.82
CA LEU A 183 -2.11 6.86 -20.44
C LEU A 183 -1.29 6.23 -21.58
N ALA A 184 -1.91 5.40 -22.41
CA ALA A 184 -1.26 4.78 -23.55
C ALA A 184 -1.01 5.76 -24.72
N GLU A 185 -1.93 6.69 -24.97
CA GLU A 185 -1.80 7.71 -26.03
C GLU A 185 -0.59 8.63 -25.80
N GLU A 186 -0.29 8.99 -24.57
CA GLU A 186 0.87 9.82 -24.20
C GLU A 186 2.21 9.10 -24.36
N GLY A 187 2.20 7.83 -24.75
CA GLY A 187 3.37 7.04 -25.09
C GLY A 187 4.39 6.97 -23.98
N ASN A 188 4.27 5.98 -23.13
CA ASN A 188 5.29 5.43 -22.20
C ASN A 188 6.45 6.38 -21.75
N LYS A 189 6.18 7.68 -21.66
CA LYS A 189 7.18 8.70 -21.33
C LYS A 189 7.49 8.77 -19.84
N ALA A 190 6.56 8.29 -18.99
CA ALA A 190 6.77 8.23 -17.56
C ALA A 190 7.16 6.82 -17.10
N PRO A 191 8.11 6.71 -16.16
CA PRO A 191 8.52 5.42 -15.60
C PRO A 191 7.44 4.79 -14.71
N THR A 192 6.43 5.58 -14.28
CA THR A 192 5.35 5.10 -13.42
C THR A 192 4.02 5.69 -13.89
N MET A 193 3.03 4.82 -14.10
CA MET A 193 1.66 5.19 -14.45
C MET A 193 0.73 4.72 -13.33
N GLU A 194 -0.16 5.60 -12.86
CA GLU A 194 -1.06 5.31 -11.76
C GLU A 194 -2.48 5.74 -12.09
N ILE A 195 -3.46 4.91 -11.74
CA ILE A 195 -4.89 5.22 -11.86
C ILE A 195 -5.49 5.19 -10.47
N TYR A 196 -5.97 6.33 -10.01
CA TYR A 196 -6.67 6.47 -8.73
C TYR A 196 -8.17 6.48 -8.99
N VAL A 197 -8.88 5.46 -8.51
CA VAL A 197 -10.33 5.35 -8.66
C VAL A 197 -11.00 5.73 -7.35
N LEU A 198 -11.79 6.81 -7.38
CA LEU A 198 -12.55 7.29 -6.25
C LEU A 198 -14.05 6.99 -6.49
N THR A 199 -14.56 5.97 -5.82
CA THR A 199 -15.91 5.44 -5.96
C THR A 199 -16.43 4.90 -4.63
N ASP A 200 -17.74 4.74 -4.51
CA ASP A 200 -18.39 4.06 -3.38
C ASP A 200 -18.42 2.52 -3.54
N LEU A 201 -17.74 1.99 -4.55
CA LEU A 201 -17.59 0.55 -4.84
C LEU A 201 -18.94 -0.19 -5.02
N GLN A 202 -19.98 0.47 -5.48
CA GLN A 202 -21.24 -0.19 -5.74
C GLN A 202 -21.08 -1.28 -6.83
N ARG A 203 -21.60 -2.46 -6.53
CA ARG A 203 -21.56 -3.60 -7.47
C ARG A 203 -22.13 -3.26 -8.85
N ASN A 204 -23.12 -2.40 -8.89
CA ASN A 204 -23.78 -1.97 -10.12
C ASN A 204 -22.91 -1.07 -11.00
N ALA A 205 -21.87 -0.44 -10.47
CA ALA A 205 -20.95 0.42 -11.21
C ALA A 205 -19.90 -0.39 -12.00
N TRP A 206 -19.79 -1.69 -11.72
CA TRP A 206 -18.92 -2.64 -12.42
C TRP A 206 -19.77 -3.62 -13.23
N PRO A 207 -20.25 -3.24 -14.43
CA PRO A 207 -20.94 -4.20 -15.29
C PRO A 207 -19.98 -5.35 -15.56
N GLN A 208 -20.45 -6.59 -15.36
CA GLN A 208 -19.66 -7.75 -15.74
C GLN A 208 -19.35 -7.63 -17.22
N PRO A 209 -18.11 -7.91 -17.66
CA PRO A 209 -17.80 -7.97 -19.07
C PRO A 209 -18.83 -8.93 -19.70
N ARG A 210 -19.63 -8.43 -20.64
CA ARG A 210 -20.45 -9.32 -21.43
C ARG A 210 -19.51 -10.38 -21.99
N PRO A 211 -19.81 -11.68 -21.85
CA PRO A 211 -19.03 -12.69 -22.54
C PRO A 211 -18.94 -12.18 -23.98
N LEU A 212 -17.72 -12.11 -24.49
CA LEU A 212 -17.51 -11.74 -25.89
C LEU A 212 -18.40 -12.69 -26.68
N GLU A 213 -19.60 -12.22 -27.07
CA GLU A 213 -20.40 -12.96 -28.03
C GLU A 213 -19.45 -13.21 -29.20
N GLU A 214 -19.21 -14.48 -29.45
CA GLU A 214 -18.45 -14.98 -30.58
C GLU A 214 -18.98 -14.33 -31.88
N LYS A 215 -18.54 -13.14 -32.18
CA LYS A 215 -18.79 -12.41 -33.39
C LYS A 215 -18.19 -13.11 -34.63
N HIS A 216 -17.65 -14.31 -34.41
CA HIS A 216 -16.91 -15.08 -35.43
C HIS A 216 -17.56 -16.39 -35.82
N LYS A 217 -18.83 -16.66 -35.44
CA LYS A 217 -19.48 -17.94 -35.83
C LYS A 217 -20.43 -17.88 -37.01
N ASN A 218 -20.73 -16.72 -37.55
CA ASN A 218 -21.51 -16.66 -38.80
C ASN A 218 -20.81 -15.77 -39.83
N PRO A 219 -20.01 -16.33 -40.73
CA PRO A 219 -19.65 -15.60 -41.93
C PRO A 219 -20.95 -15.27 -42.69
N PRO A 220 -21.06 -14.06 -43.28
CA PRO A 220 -22.22 -13.71 -44.07
C PRO A 220 -22.39 -14.75 -45.19
N PRO A 221 -23.62 -15.08 -45.60
CA PRO A 221 -23.86 -16.00 -46.66
C PRO A 221 -23.17 -15.48 -47.94
N PRO A 222 -22.60 -16.36 -48.77
CA PRO A 222 -21.96 -15.97 -50.03
C PRO A 222 -22.98 -15.33 -50.98
N PRO A 223 -22.53 -14.39 -51.84
CA PRO A 223 -23.36 -13.64 -52.74
C PRO A 223 -24.10 -14.52 -53.75
#